data_daf0c95a6e2280d1ea884cf0661b6ad5
#
_entry.id   daf0c95a6e2280d1ea884cf0661b6ad5
#
_cell.length_a   1.000
_cell.length_b   1.000
_cell.length_c   1.000
_cell.angle_alpha   90.00
_cell.angle_beta   90.00
_cell.angle_gamma   90.00
#
_symmetry.space_group_name_H-M   'P 1'
#
loop_
_entity.id
_entity.type
_entity.pdbx_description
1 polymer ?
#
loop_
_entity_poly.entity_id
_entity_poly.type
_entity_poly.pdbx_seq_one_letter_code
_entity_poly.pdbx_strand_id
1 'polypeptide(L)'
;RPLNNRARAKQFVTRVGLAGIYEVFKLGPKENESFEVRTSAIGGAAQIGFEEFLDGRVDFGEVTKIIMDGMDELIYKEVAAALRSSINQLPPANRVAAAGFDEAAMDRLITIASAYGTPTIYCTYEFAVKMIPHEAWRYTEAMKNELWNNGRLATYKGTKVIILEQGFEDETNTRKVIDPGYAWVIPTGADGKPVKIAFEGGTIVDEFNNYDRSREIQVYKKVGVVCMLANNI
;
A
#
# COMPACT_ATOMS: atom_id res chain seq x y z
N ARG A 1 -14.00 15.02 2.00
CA ARG A 1 -14.16 13.63 1.53
C ARG A 1 -14.97 13.65 0.24
N PRO A 2 -14.37 13.42 -0.94
CA PRO A 2 -15.12 13.41 -2.18
C PRO A 2 -16.08 12.23 -2.18
N LEU A 3 -17.37 12.50 -2.22
CA LEU A 3 -18.36 11.47 -2.51
C LEU A 3 -18.13 10.96 -3.94
N ASN A 4 -18.14 9.63 -4.11
CA ASN A 4 -18.09 9.00 -5.41
C ASN A 4 -19.24 9.51 -6.29
N ASN A 5 -19.00 9.69 -7.57
CA ASN A 5 -20.01 10.08 -8.56
C ASN A 5 -21.26 9.17 -8.53
N ARG A 6 -21.08 7.86 -8.24
CA ARG A 6 -22.19 6.92 -8.07
C ARG A 6 -23.05 7.20 -6.84
N ALA A 7 -22.43 7.51 -5.69
CA ALA A 7 -23.17 7.84 -4.48
C ALA A 7 -23.91 9.17 -4.62
N ARG A 8 -23.32 10.13 -5.34
CA ARG A 8 -23.98 11.41 -5.70
C ARG A 8 -25.13 11.20 -6.68
N ALA A 9 -24.93 10.38 -7.72
CA ALA A 9 -25.99 10.11 -8.69
C ALA A 9 -27.25 9.53 -8.04
N LYS A 10 -27.11 8.68 -7.02
CA LYS A 10 -28.24 8.11 -6.29
C LYS A 10 -29.11 9.13 -5.56
N GLN A 11 -28.55 10.30 -5.23
CA GLN A 11 -29.28 11.39 -4.60
C GLN A 11 -30.14 12.19 -5.58
N PHE A 12 -29.81 12.12 -6.89
CA PHE A 12 -30.46 12.91 -7.94
C PHE A 12 -31.32 12.09 -8.90
N VAL A 13 -31.20 10.75 -8.85
CA VAL A 13 -31.93 9.87 -9.77
C VAL A 13 -33.10 9.22 -9.01
N THR A 14 -34.32 9.55 -9.43
CA THR A 14 -35.55 8.92 -8.95
C THR A 14 -36.32 8.30 -10.11
N ARG A 15 -37.22 7.38 -9.82
CA ARG A 15 -38.16 6.86 -10.83
C ARG A 15 -39.22 7.91 -11.12
N VAL A 16 -39.33 8.30 -12.38
CA VAL A 16 -40.32 9.28 -12.84
C VAL A 16 -41.43 8.55 -13.58
N GLY A 17 -42.67 8.77 -13.18
CA GLY A 17 -43.81 8.29 -13.96
C GLY A 17 -44.01 9.15 -15.23
N LEU A 18 -44.57 8.56 -16.31
CA LEU A 18 -44.80 9.20 -17.60
C LEU A 18 -45.62 10.51 -17.55
N ALA A 19 -46.31 10.79 -16.43
CA ALA A 19 -47.11 12.01 -16.20
C ALA A 19 -46.67 12.80 -14.98
N GLY A 20 -45.42 12.59 -14.50
CA GLY A 20 -44.95 13.13 -13.21
C GLY A 20 -44.32 14.51 -13.34
N ILE A 21 -44.45 15.28 -12.25
CA ILE A 21 -43.72 16.51 -12.00
C ILE A 21 -42.26 16.15 -11.66
N TYR A 22 -41.32 16.77 -12.33
CA TYR A 22 -39.90 16.57 -12.06
C TYR A 22 -39.50 17.33 -10.79
N GLU A 23 -39.00 16.64 -9.78
CA GLU A 23 -38.26 17.28 -8.69
C GLU A 23 -36.85 17.61 -9.15
N VAL A 24 -36.54 18.88 -9.19
CA VAL A 24 -35.18 19.36 -9.50
C VAL A 24 -34.41 19.52 -8.19
N PHE A 25 -33.49 18.63 -7.94
CA PHE A 25 -32.58 18.74 -6.79
C PHE A 25 -31.48 19.79 -7.10
N LYS A 26 -31.33 20.79 -6.23
CA LYS A 26 -30.20 21.70 -6.33
C LYS A 26 -28.90 20.94 -6.03
N LEU A 27 -27.95 20.94 -6.99
CA LEU A 27 -26.59 20.52 -6.72
C LEU A 27 -25.99 21.51 -5.70
N GLY A 28 -25.72 21.01 -4.49
CA GLY A 28 -24.92 21.75 -3.54
C GLY A 28 -23.49 21.96 -4.06
N PRO A 29 -22.73 22.95 -3.56
CA PRO A 29 -21.34 23.13 -3.93
C PRO A 29 -20.58 21.84 -3.65
N LYS A 30 -19.62 21.50 -4.54
CA LYS A 30 -18.70 20.40 -4.28
C LYS A 30 -17.95 20.72 -2.98
N GLU A 31 -18.21 19.96 -1.95
CA GLU A 31 -17.36 19.99 -0.75
C GLU A 31 -16.00 19.39 -1.14
N ASN A 32 -15.05 20.26 -1.44
CA ASN A 32 -13.67 19.88 -1.62
C ASN A 32 -13.03 19.90 -0.23
N GLU A 33 -12.85 18.73 0.37
CA GLU A 33 -11.98 18.64 1.54
C GLU A 33 -10.53 18.71 1.05
N SER A 34 -9.79 19.69 1.58
CA SER A 34 -8.34 19.76 1.40
C SER A 34 -7.67 18.97 2.51
N PHE A 35 -6.77 18.07 2.12
CA PHE A 35 -5.95 17.32 3.08
C PHE A 35 -4.54 17.87 3.08
N GLU A 36 -4.04 18.21 4.25
CA GLU A 36 -2.66 18.56 4.43
C GLU A 36 -1.85 17.29 4.72
N VAL A 37 -0.87 17.00 3.89
CA VAL A 37 0.06 15.91 4.12
C VAL A 37 1.28 16.48 4.84
N ARG A 38 1.47 16.10 6.09
CA ARG A 38 2.66 16.49 6.84
C ARG A 38 3.84 15.65 6.37
N THR A 39 4.88 16.33 5.92
CA THR A 39 6.14 15.72 5.52
C THR A 39 7.12 15.74 6.68
N SER A 40 7.89 14.68 6.84
CA SER A 40 9.01 14.58 7.77
C SER A 40 10.31 14.29 7.01
N ALA A 41 11.42 14.73 7.56
CA ALA A 41 12.72 14.41 7.00
C ALA A 41 13.09 12.97 7.39
N ILE A 42 13.48 12.19 6.38
CA ILE A 42 14.09 10.88 6.55
C ILE A 42 15.47 10.91 5.92
N GLY A 43 16.43 10.21 6.48
CA GLY A 43 17.78 10.17 5.94
C GLY A 43 18.67 9.22 6.71
N GLY A 44 19.86 9.05 6.18
CA GLY A 44 20.94 8.29 6.80
C GLY A 44 22.26 8.99 6.56
N ALA A 45 23.24 8.71 7.42
CA ALA A 45 24.60 9.16 7.29
C ALA A 45 25.56 8.00 7.49
N ALA A 46 26.69 8.04 6.80
CA ALA A 46 27.79 7.10 6.99
C ALA A 46 29.10 7.85 6.98
N GLN A 47 29.97 7.48 7.91
CA GLN A 47 31.33 7.99 8.00
C GLN A 47 32.31 6.89 7.60
N ILE A 48 33.26 7.23 6.75
CA ILE A 48 34.30 6.32 6.23
C ILE A 48 35.66 6.85 6.66
N GLY A 49 36.42 5.98 7.29
CA GLY A 49 37.79 6.29 7.69
C GLY A 49 38.70 6.57 6.48
N PHE A 50 39.68 7.45 6.65
CA PHE A 50 40.59 7.83 5.57
C PHE A 50 41.40 6.63 5.02
N GLU A 51 41.84 5.72 5.89
CA GLU A 51 42.59 4.53 5.51
C GLU A 51 41.76 3.54 4.70
N GLU A 52 40.48 3.33 5.11
CA GLU A 52 39.55 2.45 4.40
C GLU A 52 39.22 2.97 3.00
N PHE A 53 39.14 4.30 2.87
CA PHE A 53 38.94 4.95 1.59
C PHE A 53 40.17 4.80 0.67
N LEU A 54 41.39 5.00 1.20
CA LEU A 54 42.62 4.87 0.41
C LEU A 54 42.88 3.43 -0.02
N ASP A 55 42.55 2.45 0.83
CA ASP A 55 42.69 1.04 0.51
C ASP A 55 41.68 0.56 -0.53
N GLY A 56 40.74 1.41 -0.95
CA GLY A 56 39.70 1.07 -1.92
C GLY A 56 38.69 0.01 -1.40
N ARG A 57 38.58 -0.14 -0.06
CA ARG A 57 37.69 -1.12 0.56
C ARG A 57 36.24 -0.69 0.56
N VAL A 58 35.97 0.61 0.43
CA VAL A 58 34.64 1.18 0.49
C VAL A 58 34.42 2.12 -0.69
N ASP A 59 33.37 1.87 -1.46
CA ASP A 59 32.90 2.74 -2.52
C ASP A 59 31.77 3.66 -1.99
N PHE A 60 31.97 4.97 -2.15
CA PHE A 60 30.97 5.97 -1.79
C PHE A 60 29.63 5.76 -2.53
N GLY A 61 29.67 5.33 -3.78
CA GLY A 61 28.50 5.04 -4.57
C GLY A 61 27.68 3.89 -3.95
N GLU A 62 28.35 2.85 -3.48
CA GLU A 62 27.73 1.72 -2.81
C GLU A 62 27.10 2.12 -1.47
N VAL A 63 27.80 2.90 -0.65
CA VAL A 63 27.29 3.40 0.64
C VAL A 63 26.05 4.29 0.42
N THR A 64 26.12 5.19 -0.54
CA THR A 64 24.98 6.05 -0.89
C THR A 64 23.79 5.22 -1.33
N LYS A 65 24.00 4.18 -2.13
CA LYS A 65 22.94 3.27 -2.55
C LYS A 65 22.32 2.53 -1.38
N ILE A 66 23.11 1.99 -0.45
CA ILE A 66 22.64 1.31 0.76
C ILE A 66 21.75 2.24 1.59
N ILE A 67 22.16 3.51 1.76
CA ILE A 67 21.36 4.50 2.49
C ILE A 67 20.01 4.76 1.75
N MET A 68 20.06 4.92 0.43
CA MET A 68 18.85 5.15 -0.37
C MET A 68 17.87 3.95 -0.30
N ASP A 69 18.39 2.75 -0.42
CA ASP A 69 17.58 1.51 -0.31
C ASP A 69 16.93 1.42 1.08
N GLY A 70 17.68 1.74 2.15
CA GLY A 70 17.12 1.80 3.51
C GLY A 70 16.05 2.89 3.69
N MET A 71 16.20 4.04 3.02
CA MET A 71 15.17 5.09 3.03
C MET A 71 13.90 4.64 2.30
N ASP A 72 14.02 3.91 1.21
CA ASP A 72 12.87 3.39 0.47
C ASP A 72 12.15 2.29 1.26
N GLU A 73 12.88 1.45 1.98
CA GLU A 73 12.31 0.49 2.92
C GLU A 73 11.53 1.17 4.06
N LEU A 74 12.06 2.27 4.61
CA LEU A 74 11.36 3.06 5.61
C LEU A 74 10.04 3.64 5.07
N ILE A 75 10.04 4.18 3.84
CA ILE A 75 8.81 4.67 3.20
C ILE A 75 7.81 3.52 3.04
N TYR A 76 8.29 2.35 2.65
CA TYR A 76 7.43 1.18 2.49
C TYR A 76 6.78 0.76 3.81
N LYS A 77 7.53 0.81 4.89
CA LYS A 77 7.05 0.59 6.26
C LYS A 77 5.99 1.63 6.67
N GLU A 78 6.22 2.90 6.37
CA GLU A 78 5.24 3.96 6.65
C GLU A 78 3.94 3.78 5.86
N VAL A 79 4.02 3.35 4.59
CA VAL A 79 2.84 3.01 3.78
C VAL A 79 2.05 1.87 4.41
N ALA A 80 2.72 0.80 4.83
CA ALA A 80 2.08 -0.33 5.50
C ALA A 80 1.42 0.09 6.82
N ALA A 81 2.09 0.94 7.61
CA ALA A 81 1.56 1.49 8.85
C ALA A 81 0.34 2.40 8.62
N ALA A 82 0.37 3.24 7.58
CA ALA A 82 -0.76 4.10 7.20
C ALA A 82 -1.97 3.28 6.77
N LEU A 83 -1.78 2.23 5.97
CA LEU A 83 -2.83 1.29 5.59
C LEU A 83 -3.41 0.58 6.82
N ARG A 84 -2.56 0.09 7.72
CA ARG A 84 -3.00 -0.58 8.94
C ARG A 84 -3.79 0.35 9.86
N SER A 85 -3.34 1.58 10.05
CA SER A 85 -4.04 2.57 10.88
C SER A 85 -5.40 2.96 10.31
N SER A 86 -5.56 2.91 8.99
CA SER A 86 -6.81 3.25 8.31
C SER A 86 -7.92 2.22 8.51
N ILE A 87 -7.59 0.98 8.88
CA ILE A 87 -8.58 -0.11 9.07
C ILE A 87 -9.65 0.28 10.11
N ASN A 88 -9.25 0.95 11.19
CA ASN A 88 -10.17 1.36 12.24
C ASN A 88 -11.17 2.44 11.80
N GLN A 89 -10.88 3.16 10.71
CA GLN A 89 -11.72 4.21 10.15
C GLN A 89 -12.72 3.66 9.11
N LEU A 90 -12.53 2.41 8.68
CA LEU A 90 -13.43 1.75 7.74
C LEU A 90 -14.74 1.34 8.42
N PRO A 91 -15.87 1.37 7.68
CA PRO A 91 -17.11 0.80 8.15
C PRO A 91 -16.93 -0.67 8.55
N PRO A 92 -17.71 -1.18 9.56
CA PRO A 92 -17.59 -2.57 9.99
C PRO A 92 -17.80 -3.60 8.87
N ALA A 93 -18.59 -3.27 7.85
CA ALA A 93 -18.79 -4.14 6.69
C ALA A 93 -17.55 -4.30 5.80
N ASN A 94 -16.65 -3.32 5.84
CA ASN A 94 -15.46 -3.25 4.98
C ASN A 94 -14.18 -3.73 5.69
N ARG A 95 -14.31 -4.28 6.88
CA ARG A 95 -13.20 -4.84 7.64
C ARG A 95 -13.58 -6.21 8.20
N VAL A 96 -12.58 -7.06 8.33
CA VAL A 96 -12.71 -8.40 8.91
C VAL A 96 -11.57 -8.62 9.87
N ALA A 97 -11.86 -9.20 11.02
CA ALA A 97 -10.88 -9.76 11.95
C ALA A 97 -11.23 -11.23 12.17
N ALA A 98 -10.37 -12.13 11.74
CA ALA A 98 -10.54 -13.58 11.88
C ALA A 98 -9.24 -14.21 12.38
N ALA A 99 -9.34 -15.35 13.05
CA ALA A 99 -8.17 -16.09 13.54
C ALA A 99 -7.37 -16.78 12.41
N GLY A 100 -7.86 -16.75 11.16
CA GLY A 100 -7.24 -17.34 9.99
C GLY A 100 -7.88 -16.80 8.72
N PHE A 101 -7.61 -17.44 7.57
CA PHE A 101 -8.25 -17.07 6.32
C PHE A 101 -9.73 -17.50 6.34
N ASP A 102 -10.62 -16.51 6.15
CA ASP A 102 -12.07 -16.71 6.04
C ASP A 102 -12.50 -16.40 4.59
N GLU A 103 -12.87 -17.46 3.88
CA GLU A 103 -13.27 -17.40 2.47
C GLU A 103 -14.55 -16.55 2.29
N ALA A 104 -15.55 -16.73 3.14
CA ALA A 104 -16.82 -16.00 3.04
C ALA A 104 -16.62 -14.49 3.30
N ALA A 105 -15.76 -14.15 4.25
CA ALA A 105 -15.42 -12.77 4.53
C ALA A 105 -14.64 -12.13 3.38
N MET A 106 -13.70 -12.86 2.77
CA MET A 106 -12.95 -12.38 1.60
C MET A 106 -13.89 -12.14 0.40
N ASP A 107 -14.81 -13.06 0.12
CA ASP A 107 -15.80 -12.93 -0.95
C ASP A 107 -16.69 -11.70 -0.74
N ARG A 108 -17.10 -11.43 0.50
CA ARG A 108 -17.85 -10.23 0.85
C ARG A 108 -17.06 -8.96 0.56
N LEU A 109 -15.78 -8.89 0.96
CA LEU A 109 -14.93 -7.73 0.71
C LEU A 109 -14.72 -7.50 -0.78
N ILE A 110 -14.49 -8.56 -1.56
CA ILE A 110 -14.38 -8.49 -3.03
C ILE A 110 -15.68 -7.96 -3.63
N THR A 111 -16.83 -8.42 -3.17
CA THR A 111 -18.14 -7.95 -3.65
C THR A 111 -18.34 -6.46 -3.37
N ILE A 112 -17.97 -6.00 -2.17
CA ILE A 112 -18.04 -4.58 -1.82
C ILE A 112 -17.09 -3.77 -2.70
N ALA A 113 -15.84 -4.18 -2.86
CA ALA A 113 -14.84 -3.49 -3.67
C ALA A 113 -15.25 -3.44 -5.15
N SER A 114 -15.88 -4.50 -5.68
CA SER A 114 -16.34 -4.55 -7.08
C SER A 114 -17.43 -3.53 -7.40
N ALA A 115 -18.17 -3.05 -6.40
CA ALA A 115 -19.15 -1.98 -6.59
C ALA A 115 -18.49 -0.60 -6.92
N TYR A 116 -17.19 -0.45 -6.63
CA TYR A 116 -16.46 0.80 -6.79
C TYR A 116 -15.37 0.74 -7.86
N GLY A 117 -14.97 -0.44 -8.31
CA GLY A 117 -13.96 -0.63 -9.35
C GLY A 117 -13.59 -2.08 -9.50
N THR A 118 -12.50 -2.36 -10.20
CA THR A 118 -11.95 -3.72 -10.31
C THR A 118 -11.20 -4.08 -9.03
N PRO A 119 -11.68 -5.07 -8.24
CA PRO A 119 -11.03 -5.44 -7.00
C PRO A 119 -9.64 -6.04 -7.28
N THR A 120 -8.67 -5.68 -6.45
CA THR A 120 -7.32 -6.24 -6.45
C THR A 120 -6.93 -6.53 -5.01
N ILE A 121 -6.41 -7.71 -4.75
CA ILE A 121 -5.96 -8.15 -3.43
C ILE A 121 -4.47 -7.87 -3.32
N TYR A 122 -4.07 -7.14 -2.28
CA TYR A 122 -2.69 -6.89 -1.90
C TYR A 122 -2.40 -7.63 -0.61
N CYS A 123 -1.43 -8.50 -0.62
CA CYS A 123 -1.06 -9.28 0.56
C CYS A 123 0.40 -9.74 0.49
N THR A 124 0.93 -10.26 1.58
CA THR A 124 2.24 -10.92 1.59
C THR A 124 2.13 -12.34 1.01
N TYR A 125 3.27 -12.91 0.62
CA TYR A 125 3.33 -14.30 0.14
C TYR A 125 2.73 -15.28 1.14
N GLU A 126 3.01 -15.10 2.45
CA GLU A 126 2.49 -15.98 3.50
C GLU A 126 0.96 -15.93 3.61
N PHE A 127 0.36 -14.76 3.38
CA PHE A 127 -1.10 -14.66 3.34
C PHE A 127 -1.65 -15.32 2.07
N ALA A 128 -1.01 -15.11 0.92
CA ALA A 128 -1.44 -15.70 -0.35
C ALA A 128 -1.45 -17.23 -0.30
N VAL A 129 -0.49 -17.85 0.39
CA VAL A 129 -0.47 -19.30 0.61
C VAL A 129 -1.68 -19.77 1.42
N LYS A 130 -2.13 -18.99 2.41
CA LYS A 130 -3.34 -19.31 3.21
C LYS A 130 -4.64 -19.25 2.40
N MET A 131 -4.65 -18.52 1.27
CA MET A 131 -5.80 -18.45 0.38
C MET A 131 -5.95 -19.67 -0.54
N ILE A 132 -4.96 -20.56 -0.56
CA ILE A 132 -4.98 -21.79 -1.35
C ILE A 132 -6.02 -22.73 -0.73
N PRO A 133 -6.98 -23.28 -1.52
CA PRO A 133 -7.93 -24.25 -1.00
C PRO A 133 -7.21 -25.52 -0.50
N HIS A 134 -7.60 -26.03 0.67
CA HIS A 134 -7.02 -27.27 1.19
C HIS A 134 -7.60 -28.55 0.54
N GLU A 135 -8.73 -28.43 -0.14
CA GLU A 135 -9.48 -29.54 -0.71
C GLU A 135 -9.06 -29.81 -2.15
N ALA A 136 -8.49 -30.98 -2.41
CA ALA A 136 -7.92 -31.35 -3.71
C ALA A 136 -8.93 -31.29 -4.88
N TRP A 137 -10.22 -31.52 -4.64
CA TRP A 137 -11.27 -31.48 -5.66
C TRP A 137 -11.57 -30.06 -6.18
N ARG A 138 -11.12 -29.03 -5.46
CA ARG A 138 -11.29 -27.62 -5.86
C ARG A 138 -10.21 -27.13 -6.82
N TYR A 139 -9.20 -27.97 -7.12
CA TYR A 139 -8.12 -27.61 -8.02
C TYR A 139 -8.42 -28.01 -9.46
N THR A 140 -8.26 -27.08 -10.38
CA THR A 140 -8.14 -27.39 -11.81
C THR A 140 -6.67 -27.74 -12.12
N GLU A 141 -6.42 -28.42 -13.27
CA GLU A 141 -5.05 -28.71 -13.70
C GLU A 141 -4.22 -27.44 -13.90
N ALA A 142 -4.84 -26.36 -14.39
CA ALA A 142 -4.18 -25.07 -14.52
C ALA A 142 -3.73 -24.50 -13.16
N MET A 143 -4.57 -24.60 -12.12
CA MET A 143 -4.23 -24.19 -10.75
C MET A 143 -3.09 -25.03 -10.17
N LYS A 144 -3.08 -26.35 -10.41
CA LYS A 144 -2.00 -27.22 -9.95
C LYS A 144 -0.66 -26.82 -10.57
N ASN A 145 -0.65 -26.56 -11.86
CA ASN A 145 0.55 -26.11 -12.57
C ASN A 145 1.03 -24.74 -12.07
N GLU A 146 0.12 -23.82 -11.83
CA GLU A 146 0.45 -22.50 -11.31
C GLU A 146 1.01 -22.58 -9.88
N LEU A 147 0.42 -23.39 -9.01
CA LEU A 147 0.92 -23.64 -7.66
C LEU A 147 2.29 -24.29 -7.67
N TRP A 148 2.52 -25.26 -8.58
CA TRP A 148 3.81 -25.92 -8.71
C TRP A 148 4.91 -24.97 -9.17
N ASN A 149 4.60 -24.10 -10.13
CA ASN A 149 5.59 -23.18 -10.70
C ASN A 149 5.85 -21.95 -9.81
N ASN A 150 4.81 -21.41 -9.17
CA ASN A 150 4.87 -20.13 -8.47
C ASN A 150 4.70 -20.25 -6.94
N GLY A 151 4.33 -21.42 -6.43
CA GLY A 151 4.02 -21.62 -5.01
C GLY A 151 2.74 -20.92 -4.51
N ARG A 152 2.03 -20.23 -5.40
CA ARG A 152 0.83 -19.44 -5.10
C ARG A 152 -0.05 -19.30 -6.33
N LEU A 153 -1.29 -18.84 -6.11
CA LEU A 153 -2.19 -18.44 -7.19
C LEU A 153 -2.04 -16.92 -7.47
N ALA A 154 -1.97 -16.55 -8.74
CA ALA A 154 -1.95 -15.14 -9.16
C ALA A 154 -3.34 -14.52 -9.12
N THR A 155 -4.39 -15.34 -9.08
CA THR A 155 -5.78 -14.90 -8.99
C THR A 155 -6.54 -15.70 -7.93
N TYR A 156 -7.39 -15.01 -7.19
CA TYR A 156 -8.35 -15.61 -6.27
C TYR A 156 -9.77 -15.39 -6.82
N LYS A 157 -10.43 -16.46 -7.24
CA LYS A 157 -11.80 -16.41 -7.83
C LYS A 157 -11.94 -15.33 -8.91
N GLY A 158 -10.94 -15.21 -9.78
CA GLY A 158 -10.90 -14.19 -10.84
C GLY A 158 -10.40 -12.80 -10.41
N THR A 159 -10.15 -12.58 -9.12
CA THR A 159 -9.59 -11.33 -8.59
C THR A 159 -8.08 -11.40 -8.58
N LYS A 160 -7.41 -10.39 -9.13
CA LYS A 160 -5.94 -10.32 -9.19
C LYS A 160 -5.34 -10.25 -7.78
N VAL A 161 -4.29 -11.04 -7.52
CA VAL A 161 -3.51 -11.02 -6.29
C VAL A 161 -2.14 -10.42 -6.57
N ILE A 162 -1.80 -9.36 -5.86
CA ILE A 162 -0.49 -8.71 -5.91
C ILE A 162 0.24 -8.99 -4.61
N ILE A 163 1.41 -9.59 -4.73
CA ILE A 163 2.28 -9.86 -3.59
C ILE A 163 3.08 -8.62 -3.26
N LEU A 164 3.03 -8.22 -2.00
CA LEU A 164 3.89 -7.20 -1.44
C LEU A 164 5.21 -7.84 -1.04
N GLU A 165 6.32 -7.23 -1.44
CA GLU A 165 7.65 -7.67 -1.05
C GLU A 165 7.82 -7.56 0.45
N GLN A 166 8.33 -8.63 1.06
CA GLN A 166 8.56 -8.70 2.50
C GLN A 166 10.02 -8.46 2.81
N GLY A 167 10.28 -7.49 3.67
CA GLY A 167 11.59 -7.26 4.27
C GLY A 167 11.63 -7.74 5.73
N PHE A 168 12.82 -7.86 6.28
CA PHE A 168 13.06 -8.08 7.70
C PHE A 168 13.75 -6.88 8.31
N GLU A 169 13.34 -6.47 9.50
CA GLU A 169 13.90 -5.33 10.23
C GLU A 169 15.18 -5.73 11.00
N ASP A 170 15.41 -7.02 11.15
CA ASP A 170 16.49 -7.58 11.97
C ASP A 170 17.29 -8.63 11.19
N GLU A 171 18.55 -8.76 11.54
CA GLU A 171 19.46 -9.75 10.94
C GLU A 171 19.07 -11.20 11.26
N THR A 172 18.25 -11.40 12.29
CA THR A 172 17.76 -12.73 12.70
C THR A 172 16.51 -13.18 11.92
N ASN A 173 16.00 -12.35 11.03
CA ASN A 173 14.80 -12.60 10.23
C ASN A 173 13.54 -12.91 11.06
N THR A 174 13.43 -12.30 12.23
CA THR A 174 12.30 -12.52 13.15
C THR A 174 11.25 -11.42 13.02
N ARG A 175 11.66 -10.18 12.80
CA ARG A 175 10.75 -9.04 12.67
C ARG A 175 10.53 -8.69 11.21
N LYS A 176 9.27 -8.76 10.78
CA LYS A 176 8.83 -8.49 9.41
C LYS A 176 8.39 -7.04 9.27
N VAL A 177 8.76 -6.41 8.16
CA VAL A 177 8.36 -5.04 7.83
C VAL A 177 6.84 -4.95 7.63
N ILE A 178 6.26 -5.93 6.91
CA ILE A 178 4.81 -6.03 6.69
C ILE A 178 4.26 -7.19 7.53
N ASP A 179 3.20 -6.92 8.29
CA ASP A 179 2.50 -7.96 9.04
C ASP A 179 1.81 -8.95 8.08
N PRO A 180 2.21 -10.23 8.07
CA PRO A 180 1.64 -11.24 7.17
C PRO A 180 0.20 -11.65 7.51
N GLY A 181 -0.36 -11.12 8.59
CA GLY A 181 -1.74 -11.34 8.98
C GLY A 181 -2.75 -10.47 8.23
N TYR A 182 -2.28 -9.48 7.46
CA TYR A 182 -3.15 -8.53 6.77
C TYR A 182 -3.18 -8.73 5.26
N ALA A 183 -4.37 -8.52 4.70
CA ALA A 183 -4.58 -8.37 3.27
C ALA A 183 -5.52 -7.19 3.03
N TRP A 184 -5.29 -6.49 1.93
CA TRP A 184 -6.09 -5.34 1.52
C TRP A 184 -6.77 -5.63 0.19
N VAL A 185 -8.08 -5.42 0.13
CA VAL A 185 -8.85 -5.50 -1.12
C VAL A 185 -9.14 -4.07 -1.57
N ILE A 186 -8.43 -3.63 -2.60
CA ILE A 186 -8.50 -2.24 -3.08
C ILE A 186 -9.10 -2.24 -4.48
N PRO A 187 -10.17 -1.47 -4.75
CA PRO A 187 -10.69 -1.31 -6.09
C PRO A 187 -9.75 -0.46 -6.94
N THR A 188 -9.23 -1.03 -8.02
CA THR A 188 -8.43 -0.31 -9.02
C THR A 188 -9.34 0.30 -10.07
N GLY A 189 -8.94 1.47 -10.63
CA GLY A 189 -9.77 2.21 -11.59
C GLY A 189 -10.87 3.07 -10.95
N ALA A 190 -10.95 3.11 -9.61
CA ALA A 190 -11.78 4.09 -8.91
C ALA A 190 -11.12 5.48 -8.91
N ASP A 191 -11.95 6.53 -8.79
CA ASP A 191 -11.48 7.91 -8.70
C ASP A 191 -10.68 8.12 -7.40
N GLY A 192 -9.37 8.04 -7.51
CA GLY A 192 -8.42 8.29 -6.43
C GLY A 192 -7.79 7.03 -5.84
N LYS A 193 -6.47 7.05 -5.79
CA LYS A 193 -5.68 6.01 -5.11
C LYS A 193 -5.76 6.23 -3.59
N PRO A 194 -5.96 5.19 -2.77
CA PRO A 194 -6.14 5.35 -1.33
C PRO A 194 -4.86 5.85 -0.64
N VAL A 195 -3.71 5.42 -1.07
CA VAL A 195 -2.43 5.87 -0.52
C VAL A 195 -1.85 6.99 -1.37
N LYS A 196 -1.48 8.08 -0.72
CA LYS A 196 -0.78 9.21 -1.32
C LYS A 196 0.56 9.37 -0.63
N ILE A 197 1.61 9.48 -1.43
CA ILE A 197 2.95 9.78 -0.98
C ILE A 197 3.29 11.17 -1.49
N ALA A 198 3.67 12.08 -0.61
CA ALA A 198 4.11 13.42 -0.95
C ALA A 198 5.61 13.52 -0.71
N PHE A 199 6.33 13.99 -1.71
CA PHE A 199 7.74 14.35 -1.60
C PHE A 199 7.86 15.87 -1.60
N GLU A 200 8.60 16.41 -0.65
CA GLU A 200 8.89 17.84 -0.59
C GLU A 200 10.37 18.07 -0.96
N GLY A 201 10.61 18.57 -2.17
CA GLY A 201 11.95 18.68 -2.74
C GLY A 201 12.49 17.36 -3.31
N GLY A 202 13.79 17.36 -3.62
CA GLY A 202 14.53 16.17 -4.09
C GLY A 202 15.29 15.49 -2.96
N THR A 203 15.92 14.37 -3.28
CA THR A 203 16.94 13.76 -2.41
C THR A 203 18.17 14.63 -2.41
N ILE A 204 18.66 14.99 -1.24
CA ILE A 204 19.88 15.78 -1.05
C ILE A 204 20.95 14.83 -0.58
N VAL A 205 22.13 14.91 -1.21
CA VAL A 205 23.33 14.16 -0.85
C VAL A 205 24.40 15.17 -0.54
N ASP A 206 24.83 15.22 0.71
CA ASP A 206 25.90 16.09 1.17
C ASP A 206 27.11 15.26 1.56
N GLU A 207 28.28 15.69 1.11
CA GLU A 207 29.58 15.09 1.42
C GLU A 207 30.38 16.07 2.27
N PHE A 208 30.90 15.60 3.40
CA PHE A 208 31.75 16.38 4.30
C PHE A 208 33.13 15.72 4.45
N ASN A 209 34.16 16.55 4.44
CA ASN A 209 35.51 16.14 4.81
C ASN A 209 35.78 16.62 6.22
N ASN A 210 35.97 15.70 7.14
CA ASN A 210 36.21 15.98 8.54
C ASN A 210 37.68 16.33 8.81
N TYR A 211 37.96 16.92 9.96
CA TYR A 211 39.32 17.33 10.37
C TYR A 211 40.31 16.16 10.48
N ASP A 212 39.80 14.98 10.81
CA ASP A 212 40.55 13.71 10.90
C ASP A 212 40.72 13.02 9.53
N ARG A 213 40.39 13.74 8.44
CA ARG A 213 40.39 13.25 7.06
C ARG A 213 39.39 12.13 6.75
N SER A 214 38.55 11.78 7.69
CA SER A 214 37.38 10.92 7.39
C SER A 214 36.43 11.66 6.48
N ARG A 215 35.69 10.90 5.67
CA ARG A 215 34.62 11.43 4.83
C ARG A 215 33.30 10.99 5.37
N GLU A 216 32.34 11.91 5.38
CA GLU A 216 30.97 11.65 5.80
C GLU A 216 30.03 11.92 4.63
N ILE A 217 29.09 10.99 4.40
CA ILE A 217 28.01 11.14 3.44
C ILE A 217 26.72 11.22 4.24
N GLN A 218 25.93 12.24 3.95
CA GLN A 218 24.59 12.41 4.46
C GLN A 218 23.61 12.42 3.30
N VAL A 219 22.58 11.56 3.37
CA VAL A 219 21.50 11.50 2.38
C VAL A 219 20.19 11.74 3.10
N TYR A 220 19.41 12.70 2.62
CA TYR A 220 18.10 12.97 3.22
C TYR A 220 17.09 13.44 2.18
N LYS A 221 15.82 13.18 2.47
CA LYS A 221 14.66 13.66 1.72
C LYS A 221 13.50 13.88 2.66
N LYS A 222 12.54 14.72 2.26
CA LYS A 222 11.29 14.90 2.99
C LYS A 222 10.19 14.09 2.33
N VAL A 223 9.50 13.29 3.11
CA VAL A 223 8.40 12.44 2.66
C VAL A 223 7.24 12.50 3.65
N GLY A 224 6.04 12.40 3.14
CA GLY A 224 4.83 12.22 3.93
C GLY A 224 3.94 11.17 3.29
N VAL A 225 3.39 10.30 4.11
CA VAL A 225 2.48 9.24 3.67
C VAL A 225 1.12 9.45 4.33
N VAL A 226 0.07 9.40 3.54
CA VAL A 226 -1.30 9.47 4.03
C VAL A 226 -2.19 8.47 3.32
N CYS A 227 -3.06 7.82 4.09
CA CYS A 227 -4.11 6.98 3.54
C CYS A 227 -5.43 7.77 3.53
N MET A 228 -5.99 7.94 2.34
CA MET A 228 -7.25 8.64 2.12
C MET A 228 -8.34 7.63 1.80
N LEU A 229 -9.27 7.46 2.72
CA LEU A 229 -10.42 6.60 2.53
C LEU A 229 -11.48 7.35 1.71
N ALA A 230 -11.46 7.18 0.39
CA ALA A 230 -12.53 7.65 -0.46
C ALA A 230 -13.66 6.61 -0.46
N ASN A 231 -14.91 7.05 -0.24
CA ASN A 231 -16.10 6.18 -0.31
C ASN A 231 -16.18 5.04 0.73
N ASN A 232 -15.54 5.17 1.87
CA ASN A 232 -15.51 4.14 2.94
C ASN A 232 -14.82 2.83 2.52
N ILE A 233 -13.89 2.88 1.56
CA ILE A 233 -13.10 1.74 1.12
C ILE A 233 -11.63 2.02 1.38
#